data_8096c9b0c3909ccca244361103588a93
#
_entry.id   8096c9b0c3909ccca244361103588a93
#
_cell.length_a   1.000
_cell.length_b   1.000
_cell.length_c   1.000
_cell.angle_alpha   90.00
_cell.angle_beta   90.00
_cell.angle_gamma   90.00
#
_symmetry.space_group_name_H-M   'P 1'
#
loop_
_entity.id
_entity.type
_entity.pdbx_description
1 polymer ?
#
loop_
_entity_poly.entity_id
_entity_poly.type
_entity_poly.pdbx_seq_one_letter_code
_entity_poly.pdbx_strand_id
1 'polypeptide(L)'
;LINMDFDGLKGAIIEMLSGDSVSVDVTSFQNDTVSFANKDDVITYLIHLGYLGYDQKLKTAFVPNEEIRQELIRATNRKKWNELVELQKESEQLLNRTLEMDGNAVAGEIEKIHMEFVSVIQYNDENSLSSVLSIAYLSAMQYYFKPIRELPTGRGFADFVFIPKPEYSSFYPAMVVELKWNKSVETALQQIKNKQYPDSIMSYTGNILLVG
;
A
#
# COMPACT_ATOMS: atom_id res chain seq x y z
N LEU A 1 -15.48 -0.99 -16.71
CA LEU A 1 -14.24 -0.28 -17.03
C LEU A 1 -13.04 -1.00 -16.43
N ILE A 2 -12.90 -1.10 -15.12
CA ILE A 2 -11.75 -1.74 -14.44
C ILE A 2 -11.58 -3.23 -14.77
N ASN A 3 -12.52 -3.86 -15.44
CA ASN A 3 -12.45 -5.24 -15.93
C ASN A 3 -11.98 -5.35 -17.39
N MET A 4 -11.56 -4.24 -18.00
CA MET A 4 -10.92 -4.27 -19.30
C MET A 4 -9.49 -4.79 -19.14
N ASP A 5 -9.11 -5.69 -20.04
CA ASP A 5 -7.80 -6.37 -19.96
C ASP A 5 -6.73 -5.53 -20.68
N PHE A 6 -6.45 -4.34 -20.11
CA PHE A 6 -5.35 -3.50 -20.58
C PHE A 6 -4.10 -3.81 -19.77
N ASP A 7 -2.98 -3.93 -20.48
CA ASP A 7 -1.68 -4.16 -19.84
C ASP A 7 -1.36 -3.09 -18.79
N GLY A 8 -1.04 -3.56 -17.59
CA GLY A 8 -0.73 -2.72 -16.44
C GLY A 8 -1.92 -2.07 -15.71
N LEU A 9 -3.16 -2.15 -16.21
CA LEU A 9 -4.32 -1.56 -15.53
C LEU A 9 -4.58 -2.21 -14.17
N LYS A 10 -4.48 -3.53 -14.10
CA LYS A 10 -4.70 -4.30 -12.89
C LYS A 10 -3.68 -3.95 -11.79
N GLY A 11 -2.40 -3.90 -12.16
CA GLY A 11 -1.33 -3.46 -11.26
C GLY A 11 -1.57 -2.05 -10.74
N ALA A 12 -1.91 -1.12 -11.63
CA ALA A 12 -2.21 0.27 -11.26
C ALA A 12 -3.37 0.40 -10.26
N ILE A 13 -4.45 -0.37 -10.46
CA ILE A 13 -5.58 -0.38 -9.52
C ILE A 13 -5.17 -0.95 -8.15
N ILE A 14 -4.41 -2.06 -8.13
CA ILE A 14 -3.91 -2.66 -6.89
C ILE A 14 -3.01 -1.67 -6.14
N GLU A 15 -2.09 -1.02 -6.84
CA GLU A 15 -1.19 -0.02 -6.27
C GLU A 15 -1.96 1.16 -5.66
N MET A 16 -2.96 1.69 -6.36
CA MET A 16 -3.82 2.75 -5.83
C MET A 16 -4.68 2.27 -4.64
N LEU A 17 -5.14 1.03 -4.64
CA LEU A 17 -5.90 0.44 -3.52
C LEU A 17 -5.01 0.25 -2.27
N SER A 18 -3.71 0.02 -2.44
CA SER A 18 -2.74 -0.05 -1.33
C SER A 18 -2.34 1.32 -0.78
N GLY A 19 -2.91 2.40 -1.33
CA GLY A 19 -2.70 3.78 -0.88
C GLY A 19 -1.63 4.53 -1.67
N ASP A 20 -1.05 3.94 -2.70
CA ASP A 20 -0.07 4.59 -3.55
C ASP A 20 -0.71 5.42 -4.67
N SER A 21 0.13 6.13 -5.40
CA SER A 21 -0.26 6.94 -6.55
C SER A 21 0.42 6.42 -7.79
N VAL A 22 -0.31 6.35 -8.90
CA VAL A 22 0.17 5.79 -10.15
C VAL A 22 0.32 6.89 -11.18
N SER A 23 1.44 6.91 -11.89
CA SER A 23 1.64 7.83 -13.02
C SER A 23 0.61 7.57 -14.12
N VAL A 24 0.00 8.64 -14.63
CA VAL A 24 -1.02 8.58 -15.68
C VAL A 24 -0.84 9.71 -16.68
N ASP A 25 -0.90 9.37 -17.96
CA ASP A 25 -0.96 10.37 -19.04
C ASP A 25 -2.42 10.68 -19.37
N VAL A 26 -2.91 11.80 -18.83
CA VAL A 26 -4.29 12.27 -19.06
C VAL A 26 -4.47 12.96 -20.42
N THR A 27 -3.40 13.17 -21.19
CA THR A 27 -3.46 13.92 -22.45
C THR A 27 -3.92 13.07 -23.65
N SER A 28 -3.80 11.75 -23.54
CA SER A 28 -4.17 10.81 -24.62
C SER A 28 -5.69 10.57 -24.70
N PHE A 29 -6.43 10.84 -23.63
CA PHE A 29 -7.88 10.56 -23.56
C PHE A 29 -8.70 11.59 -24.34
N GLN A 30 -9.38 11.14 -25.38
CA GLN A 30 -10.17 12.02 -26.28
C GLN A 30 -11.62 12.26 -25.84
N ASN A 31 -11.96 12.01 -24.56
CA ASN A 31 -13.31 12.20 -24.02
C ASN A 31 -14.42 11.39 -24.75
N ASP A 32 -14.02 10.36 -25.48
CA ASP A 32 -14.93 9.45 -26.17
C ASP A 32 -15.12 8.19 -25.32
N THR A 33 -16.35 7.96 -24.83
CA THR A 33 -16.70 6.80 -24.01
C THR A 33 -16.72 5.49 -24.78
N VAL A 34 -16.45 5.52 -26.07
CA VAL A 34 -16.60 4.37 -26.97
C VAL A 34 -15.30 3.61 -27.18
N SER A 35 -14.14 4.26 -27.02
CA SER A 35 -12.85 3.63 -27.30
C SER A 35 -11.79 3.92 -26.26
N PHE A 36 -11.60 3.00 -25.32
CA PHE A 36 -10.42 2.96 -24.45
C PHE A 36 -9.33 2.17 -25.17
N ALA A 37 -8.15 2.77 -25.38
CA ALA A 37 -7.04 2.13 -26.06
C ALA A 37 -5.99 1.53 -25.10
N ASN A 38 -5.89 2.07 -23.87
CA ASN A 38 -4.89 1.69 -22.88
C ASN A 38 -5.38 1.93 -21.45
N LYS A 39 -4.52 1.60 -20.46
CA LYS A 39 -4.82 1.79 -19.02
C LYS A 39 -5.04 3.26 -18.65
N ASP A 40 -4.30 4.18 -19.29
CA ASP A 40 -4.34 5.60 -18.93
C ASP A 40 -5.66 6.23 -19.32
N ASP A 41 -6.27 5.78 -20.44
CA ASP A 41 -7.61 6.19 -20.84
C ASP A 41 -8.65 5.79 -19.78
N VAL A 42 -8.57 4.56 -19.27
CA VAL A 42 -9.49 4.07 -18.23
C VAL A 42 -9.31 4.86 -16.93
N ILE A 43 -8.07 5.07 -16.51
CA ILE A 43 -7.75 5.82 -15.30
C ILE A 43 -8.22 7.28 -15.44
N THR A 44 -7.94 7.91 -16.60
CA THR A 44 -8.38 9.28 -16.88
C THR A 44 -9.89 9.39 -16.84
N TYR A 45 -10.60 8.44 -17.40
CA TYR A 45 -12.06 8.43 -17.33
C TYR A 45 -12.58 8.28 -15.89
N LEU A 46 -11.95 7.44 -15.06
CA LEU A 46 -12.30 7.31 -13.65
C LEU A 46 -12.01 8.61 -12.86
N ILE A 47 -10.98 9.38 -13.25
CA ILE A 47 -10.72 10.73 -12.70
C ILE A 47 -11.87 11.67 -13.07
N HIS A 48 -12.28 11.70 -14.35
CA HIS A 48 -13.38 12.56 -14.80
C HIS A 48 -14.71 12.22 -14.14
N LEU A 49 -14.96 10.95 -13.83
CA LEU A 49 -16.14 10.51 -13.08
C LEU A 49 -16.05 10.79 -11.57
N GLY A 50 -14.92 11.26 -11.07
CA GLY A 50 -14.71 11.54 -9.64
C GLY A 50 -14.43 10.31 -8.77
N TYR A 51 -14.16 9.14 -9.37
CA TYR A 51 -13.74 7.96 -8.62
C TYR A 51 -12.26 8.01 -8.23
N LEU A 52 -11.42 8.69 -8.99
CA LEU A 52 -10.00 8.84 -8.68
C LEU A 52 -9.64 10.32 -8.54
N GLY A 53 -8.72 10.62 -7.62
CA GLY A 53 -8.08 11.92 -7.53
C GLY A 53 -6.91 12.01 -8.51
N TYR A 54 -6.53 13.24 -8.88
CA TYR A 54 -5.39 13.51 -9.76
C TYR A 54 -4.53 14.64 -9.22
N ASP A 55 -3.24 14.38 -9.06
CA ASP A 55 -2.25 15.41 -8.76
C ASP A 55 -1.62 15.93 -10.07
N GLN A 56 -1.94 17.16 -10.42
CA GLN A 56 -1.45 17.79 -11.66
C GLN A 56 0.07 18.03 -11.66
N LYS A 57 0.70 18.22 -10.48
CA LYS A 57 2.14 18.47 -10.38
C LYS A 57 2.94 17.19 -10.56
N LEU A 58 2.49 16.13 -9.90
CA LEU A 58 3.13 14.82 -9.96
C LEU A 58 2.67 13.99 -11.15
N LYS A 59 1.58 14.40 -11.82
CA LYS A 59 0.90 13.64 -12.90
C LYS A 59 0.53 12.24 -12.45
N THR A 60 -0.03 12.12 -11.24
CA THR A 60 -0.40 10.83 -10.65
C THR A 60 -1.87 10.77 -10.30
N ALA A 61 -2.48 9.60 -10.46
CA ALA A 61 -3.81 9.26 -9.99
C ALA A 61 -3.73 8.53 -8.65
N PHE A 62 -4.76 8.68 -7.82
CA PHE A 62 -4.85 8.04 -6.50
C PHE A 62 -6.30 7.83 -6.07
N VAL A 63 -6.53 6.93 -5.13
CA VAL A 63 -7.85 6.74 -4.50
C VAL A 63 -8.06 7.83 -3.44
N PRO A 64 -9.08 8.69 -3.58
CA PRO A 64 -9.19 9.91 -2.77
C PRO A 64 -9.63 9.66 -1.33
N ASN A 65 -10.39 8.59 -1.06
CA ASN A 65 -10.93 8.30 0.27
C ASN A 65 -11.30 6.82 0.44
N GLU A 66 -11.61 6.45 1.67
CA GLU A 66 -11.94 5.06 2.03
C GLU A 66 -13.24 4.56 1.38
N GLU A 67 -14.23 5.41 1.20
CA GLU A 67 -15.51 5.04 0.58
C GLU A 67 -15.30 4.58 -0.88
N ILE A 68 -14.56 5.35 -1.65
CA ILE A 68 -14.19 4.99 -3.02
C ILE A 68 -13.31 3.74 -3.05
N ARG A 69 -12.38 3.61 -2.10
CA ARG A 69 -11.54 2.41 -1.99
C ARG A 69 -12.40 1.15 -1.82
N GLN A 70 -13.35 1.18 -0.91
CA GLN A 70 -14.26 0.06 -0.67
C GLN A 70 -15.16 -0.24 -1.89
N GLU A 71 -15.59 0.79 -2.60
CA GLU A 71 -16.40 0.60 -3.81
C GLU A 71 -15.58 -0.05 -4.95
N LEU A 72 -14.34 0.38 -5.15
CA LEU A 72 -13.43 -0.25 -6.11
C LEU A 72 -13.15 -1.71 -5.76
N ILE A 73 -12.89 -2.02 -4.48
CA ILE A 73 -12.73 -3.39 -3.99
C ILE A 73 -13.99 -4.23 -4.29
N ARG A 74 -15.19 -3.72 -3.99
CA ARG A 74 -16.45 -4.43 -4.30
C ARG A 74 -16.64 -4.65 -5.80
N ALA A 75 -16.25 -3.67 -6.62
CA ALA A 75 -16.34 -3.77 -8.06
C ALA A 75 -15.41 -4.84 -8.64
N THR A 76 -14.20 -4.98 -8.08
CA THR A 76 -13.23 -6.01 -8.46
C THR A 76 -13.68 -7.41 -8.01
N ASN A 77 -14.24 -7.55 -6.81
CA ASN A 77 -14.71 -8.84 -6.29
C ASN A 77 -15.90 -9.43 -7.08
N ARG A 78 -16.71 -8.59 -7.73
CA ARG A 78 -17.88 -9.05 -8.52
C ARG A 78 -17.53 -9.76 -9.82
N LYS A 79 -16.31 -9.62 -10.37
CA LYS A 79 -15.93 -10.17 -11.68
C LYS A 79 -14.49 -10.66 -11.73
N LYS A 80 -14.23 -11.88 -11.24
CA LYS A 80 -13.03 -12.70 -11.56
C LYS A 80 -11.64 -12.06 -11.32
N TRP A 81 -11.53 -11.10 -10.42
CA TRP A 81 -10.23 -10.65 -9.93
C TRP A 81 -9.79 -11.55 -8.76
N ASN A 82 -9.73 -12.85 -9.02
CA ASN A 82 -9.37 -13.84 -8.01
C ASN A 82 -8.06 -13.46 -7.31
N GLU A 83 -7.10 -12.90 -8.04
CA GLU A 83 -5.81 -12.46 -7.49
C GLU A 83 -5.96 -11.34 -6.45
N LEU A 84 -6.88 -10.38 -6.64
CA LEU A 84 -7.10 -9.34 -5.63
C LEU A 84 -7.82 -9.90 -4.39
N VAL A 85 -8.72 -10.86 -4.58
CA VAL A 85 -9.40 -11.53 -3.45
C VAL A 85 -8.40 -12.36 -2.65
N GLU A 86 -7.52 -13.10 -3.32
CA GLU A 86 -6.44 -13.85 -2.65
C GLU A 86 -5.46 -12.89 -1.97
N LEU A 87 -5.04 -11.82 -2.65
CA LEU A 87 -4.17 -10.81 -2.06
C LEU A 87 -4.76 -10.17 -0.80
N GLN A 88 -6.05 -9.83 -0.79
CA GLN A 88 -6.70 -9.31 0.41
C GLN A 88 -6.65 -10.29 1.57
N LYS A 89 -6.92 -11.57 1.29
CA LYS A 89 -6.87 -12.64 2.28
C LYS A 89 -5.45 -12.86 2.81
N GLU A 90 -4.46 -12.89 1.93
CA GLU A 90 -3.05 -13.01 2.30
C GLU A 90 -2.59 -11.80 3.12
N SER A 91 -2.98 -10.60 2.72
CA SER A 91 -2.69 -9.37 3.45
C SER A 91 -3.34 -9.36 4.84
N GLU A 92 -4.54 -9.91 5.00
CA GLU A 92 -5.18 -10.04 6.31
C GLU A 92 -4.45 -11.06 7.19
N GLN A 93 -4.01 -12.17 6.62
CA GLN A 93 -3.18 -13.15 7.32
C GLN A 93 -1.85 -12.55 7.75
N LEU A 94 -1.17 -11.82 6.88
CA LEU A 94 0.08 -11.13 7.19
C LEU A 94 -0.10 -10.14 8.35
N LEU A 95 -1.15 -9.31 8.32
CA LEU A 95 -1.44 -8.38 9.42
C LEU A 95 -1.63 -9.13 10.74
N ASN A 96 -2.41 -10.20 10.76
CA ASN A 96 -2.64 -11.01 11.94
C ASN A 96 -1.34 -11.63 12.46
N ARG A 97 -0.49 -12.21 11.59
CA ARG A 97 0.82 -12.75 11.98
C ARG A 97 1.75 -11.68 12.54
N THR A 98 1.71 -10.47 11.98
CA THR A 98 2.48 -9.33 12.49
C THR A 98 2.03 -8.97 13.91
N LEU A 99 0.73 -8.90 14.16
CA LEU A 99 0.17 -8.61 15.48
C LEU A 99 0.45 -9.72 16.50
N GLU A 100 0.53 -10.97 16.05
CA GLU A 100 0.93 -12.13 16.87
C GLU A 100 2.45 -12.19 17.11
N MET A 101 3.23 -11.30 16.49
CA MET A 101 4.71 -11.25 16.55
C MET A 101 5.40 -12.52 16.00
N ASP A 102 4.75 -13.22 15.06
CA ASP A 102 5.32 -14.38 14.38
C ASP A 102 6.22 -13.94 13.21
N GLY A 103 7.46 -13.55 13.54
CA GLY A 103 8.40 -13.01 12.54
C GLY A 103 8.73 -13.98 11.40
N ASN A 104 8.75 -15.30 11.65
CA ASN A 104 9.01 -16.28 10.60
C ASN A 104 7.85 -16.38 9.61
N ALA A 105 6.61 -16.39 10.10
CA ALA A 105 5.43 -16.38 9.25
C ALA A 105 5.33 -15.06 8.46
N VAL A 106 5.60 -13.92 9.10
CA VAL A 106 5.62 -12.60 8.43
C VAL A 106 6.63 -12.58 7.27
N ALA A 107 7.86 -13.05 7.52
CA ALA A 107 8.89 -13.10 6.47
C ALA A 107 8.47 -13.99 5.29
N GLY A 108 7.91 -15.17 5.57
CA GLY A 108 7.43 -16.09 4.53
C GLY A 108 6.27 -15.54 3.71
N GLU A 109 5.31 -14.86 4.33
CA GLU A 109 4.18 -14.25 3.64
C GLU A 109 4.64 -13.06 2.76
N ILE A 110 5.56 -12.22 3.27
CA ILE A 110 6.13 -11.12 2.47
C ILE A 110 6.91 -11.66 1.27
N GLU A 111 7.72 -12.72 1.45
CA GLU A 111 8.45 -13.37 0.35
C GLU A 111 7.49 -13.89 -0.72
N LYS A 112 6.40 -14.54 -0.31
CA LYS A 112 5.38 -15.07 -1.22
C LYS A 112 4.73 -13.94 -2.02
N ILE A 113 4.23 -12.90 -1.37
CA ILE A 113 3.62 -11.74 -2.00
C ILE A 113 4.62 -11.06 -2.95
N HIS A 114 5.87 -10.91 -2.51
CA HIS A 114 6.94 -10.40 -3.34
C HIS A 114 7.10 -11.20 -4.64
N MET A 115 7.18 -12.51 -4.56
CA MET A 115 7.35 -13.38 -5.75
C MET A 115 6.14 -13.33 -6.70
N GLU A 116 4.94 -13.24 -6.17
CA GLU A 116 3.71 -13.19 -6.98
C GLU A 116 3.53 -11.83 -7.68
N PHE A 117 3.89 -10.73 -7.03
CA PHE A 117 3.69 -9.37 -7.55
C PHE A 117 4.91 -8.76 -8.24
N VAL A 118 6.10 -9.38 -8.13
CA VAL A 118 7.31 -8.94 -8.87
C VAL A 118 7.08 -8.85 -10.38
N SER A 119 6.27 -9.76 -10.94
CA SER A 119 5.95 -9.74 -12.37
C SER A 119 5.01 -8.60 -12.78
N VAL A 120 4.28 -8.02 -11.83
CA VAL A 120 3.30 -6.95 -12.06
C VAL A 120 3.93 -5.57 -11.86
N ILE A 121 4.93 -5.48 -10.98
CA ILE A 121 5.67 -4.26 -10.68
C ILE A 121 7.03 -4.36 -11.35
N GLN A 122 7.34 -3.48 -12.31
CA GLN A 122 8.68 -3.44 -12.92
C GLN A 122 9.71 -2.98 -11.89
N TYR A 123 10.50 -3.92 -11.39
CA TYR A 123 11.50 -3.72 -10.35
C TYR A 123 12.76 -3.07 -10.87
N ASN A 124 13.19 -1.95 -10.26
CA ASN A 124 14.52 -1.38 -10.52
C ASN A 124 15.19 -0.66 -9.33
N ASP A 125 14.58 -0.54 -8.13
CA ASP A 125 15.17 0.20 -7.01
C ASP A 125 14.56 -0.11 -5.62
N GLU A 126 15.06 0.58 -4.57
CA GLU A 126 14.56 0.48 -3.17
C GLU A 126 13.08 0.88 -3.03
N ASN A 127 12.56 1.71 -3.93
CA ASN A 127 11.15 2.09 -3.96
C ASN A 127 10.24 0.90 -4.25
N SER A 128 10.75 -0.10 -4.96
CA SER A 128 10.03 -1.31 -5.30
C SER A 128 9.67 -2.14 -4.07
N LEU A 129 10.58 -2.29 -3.09
CA LEU A 129 10.29 -3.01 -1.84
C LEU A 129 9.23 -2.28 -1.02
N SER A 130 9.27 -0.95 -1.00
CA SER A 130 8.26 -0.13 -0.36
C SER A 130 6.86 -0.34 -0.97
N SER A 131 6.77 -0.45 -2.29
CA SER A 131 5.51 -0.74 -2.99
C SER A 131 5.00 -2.15 -2.67
N VAL A 132 5.88 -3.15 -2.63
CA VAL A 132 5.50 -4.52 -2.21
C VAL A 132 4.93 -4.53 -0.80
N LEU A 133 5.56 -3.83 0.14
CA LEU A 133 5.05 -3.76 1.51
C LEU A 133 3.70 -3.05 1.60
N SER A 134 3.47 -2.00 0.84
CA SER A 134 2.16 -1.36 0.79
C SER A 134 1.08 -2.33 0.29
N ILE A 135 1.39 -3.12 -0.73
CA ILE A 135 0.51 -4.16 -1.25
C ILE A 135 0.34 -5.27 -0.22
N ALA A 136 1.42 -5.75 0.40
CA ALA A 136 1.39 -6.80 1.39
C ALA A 136 0.51 -6.44 2.60
N TYR A 137 0.51 -5.17 3.02
CA TYR A 137 -0.35 -4.68 4.10
C TYR A 137 -1.63 -3.98 3.61
N LEU A 138 -2.15 -4.35 2.44
CA LEU A 138 -3.37 -3.75 1.86
C LEU A 138 -4.57 -3.78 2.83
N SER A 139 -4.77 -4.88 3.56
CA SER A 139 -5.86 -5.04 4.53
C SER A 139 -5.71 -4.12 5.75
N ALA A 140 -4.47 -3.72 6.09
CA ALA A 140 -4.22 -2.81 7.20
C ALA A 140 -4.94 -1.45 7.01
N MET A 141 -5.19 -1.03 5.77
CA MET A 141 -5.92 0.21 5.46
C MET A 141 -7.36 0.22 6.02
N GLN A 142 -7.91 -0.92 6.36
CA GLN A 142 -9.20 -0.98 7.06
C GLN A 142 -9.09 -0.41 8.48
N TYR A 143 -8.02 -0.71 9.20
CA TYR A 143 -7.82 -0.42 10.62
C TYR A 143 -6.88 0.74 10.89
N TYR A 144 -5.99 1.01 9.95
CA TYR A 144 -4.95 2.03 10.01
C TYR A 144 -5.20 3.15 9.00
N PHE A 145 -4.66 4.33 9.28
CA PHE A 145 -4.50 5.36 8.25
C PHE A 145 -3.51 4.89 7.19
N LYS A 146 -3.49 5.59 6.05
CA LYS A 146 -2.48 5.37 5.02
C LYS A 146 -1.08 5.35 5.67
N PRO A 147 -0.24 4.34 5.38
CA PRO A 147 1.09 4.27 5.95
C PRO A 147 1.90 5.51 5.62
N ILE A 148 2.59 6.04 6.63
CA ILE A 148 3.55 7.11 6.45
C ILE A 148 4.87 6.47 6.05
N ARG A 149 5.38 6.82 4.87
CA ARG A 149 6.69 6.40 4.39
C ARG A 149 7.75 7.41 4.77
N GLU A 150 8.98 6.96 5.01
CA GLU A 150 10.13 7.81 5.30
C GLU A 150 9.83 8.84 6.39
N LEU A 151 9.18 8.41 7.47
CA LEU A 151 8.88 9.31 8.58
C LEU A 151 10.19 9.79 9.21
N PRO A 152 10.46 11.12 9.23
CA PRO A 152 11.66 11.65 9.89
C PRO A 152 11.68 11.26 11.36
N THR A 153 12.73 10.57 11.78
CA THR A 153 13.03 10.26 13.16
C THR A 153 14.28 11.06 13.56
N GLY A 154 14.40 11.59 14.73
CA GLY A 154 15.46 12.54 15.11
C GLY A 154 16.92 12.18 14.70
N ARG A 155 17.17 10.94 14.26
CA ARG A 155 18.46 10.44 13.73
C ARG A 155 18.33 9.62 12.45
N GLY A 156 17.30 9.83 11.63
CA GLY A 156 17.05 9.12 10.37
C GLY A 156 15.57 9.05 10.02
N PHE A 157 15.20 8.03 9.24
CA PHE A 157 13.83 7.83 8.78
C PHE A 157 13.38 6.42 9.16
N ALA A 158 12.13 6.26 9.58
CA ALA A 158 11.47 4.96 9.63
C ALA A 158 10.87 4.67 8.26
N ASP A 159 11.10 3.47 7.73
CA ASP A 159 10.66 3.15 6.37
C ASP A 159 9.14 3.17 6.24
N PHE A 160 8.42 2.61 7.23
CA PHE A 160 6.97 2.69 7.32
C PHE A 160 6.48 2.90 8.75
N VAL A 161 5.42 3.70 8.89
CA VAL A 161 4.69 3.83 10.15
C VAL A 161 3.20 3.70 9.88
N PHE A 162 2.57 2.77 10.56
CA PHE A 162 1.14 2.53 10.54
C PHE A 162 0.53 3.07 11.83
N ILE A 163 -0.35 4.07 11.74
CA ILE A 163 -1.06 4.63 12.87
C ILE A 163 -2.50 4.15 12.82
N PRO A 164 -3.01 3.46 13.86
CA PRO A 164 -4.39 2.98 13.86
C PRO A 164 -5.37 4.14 13.87
N LYS A 165 -6.50 3.97 13.21
CA LYS A 165 -7.61 4.90 13.27
C LYS A 165 -8.14 4.95 14.72
N PRO A 166 -8.70 6.09 15.18
CA PRO A 166 -9.11 6.26 16.58
C PRO A 166 -10.03 5.16 17.09
N GLU A 167 -10.97 4.70 16.28
CA GLU A 167 -11.91 3.64 16.61
C GLU A 167 -11.28 2.27 16.84
N TYR A 168 -10.07 2.06 16.29
CA TYR A 168 -9.31 0.79 16.39
C TYR A 168 -8.10 0.86 17.33
N SER A 169 -7.76 2.03 17.84
CA SER A 169 -6.54 2.26 18.62
C SER A 169 -6.44 1.46 19.92
N SER A 170 -7.58 0.98 20.45
CA SER A 170 -7.62 0.10 21.63
C SER A 170 -7.23 -1.36 21.33
N PHE A 171 -7.31 -1.78 20.07
CA PHE A 171 -7.11 -3.17 19.66
C PHE A 171 -5.87 -3.34 18.79
N TYR A 172 -5.47 -2.30 18.07
CA TYR A 172 -4.38 -2.31 17.12
C TYR A 172 -3.26 -1.37 17.58
N PRO A 173 -2.02 -1.86 17.76
CA PRO A 173 -0.87 -1.01 18.07
C PRO A 173 -0.49 -0.15 16.87
N ALA A 174 0.19 0.97 17.08
CA ALA A 174 0.95 1.59 15.99
C ALA A 174 2.09 0.64 15.60
N MET A 175 2.36 0.49 14.30
CA MET A 175 3.46 -0.34 13.82
C MET A 175 4.54 0.55 13.20
N VAL A 176 5.79 0.29 13.58
CA VAL A 176 6.96 0.92 12.97
C VAL A 176 7.78 -0.16 12.31
N VAL A 177 7.92 -0.06 11.00
CA VAL A 177 8.62 -1.05 10.18
C VAL A 177 9.92 -0.44 9.67
N GLU A 178 11.01 -1.15 9.87
CA GLU A 178 12.34 -0.81 9.38
C GLU A 178 12.85 -1.93 8.48
N LEU A 179 13.20 -1.59 7.25
CA LEU A 179 13.72 -2.50 6.26
C LEU A 179 15.25 -2.48 6.25
N LYS A 180 15.87 -3.63 6.07
CA LYS A 180 17.30 -3.75 5.89
C LYS A 180 17.63 -4.73 4.78
N TRP A 181 18.30 -4.23 3.78
CA TRP A 181 18.81 -5.04 2.68
C TRP A 181 20.12 -5.70 3.07
N ASN A 182 20.19 -7.03 2.97
CA ASN A 182 21.41 -7.83 3.26
C ASN A 182 22.02 -7.60 4.68
N LYS A 183 21.19 -7.28 5.69
CA LYS A 183 21.61 -7.17 7.10
C LYS A 183 20.72 -8.02 7.98
N SER A 184 21.18 -8.32 9.21
CA SER A 184 20.40 -9.13 10.13
C SER A 184 19.20 -8.36 10.72
N VAL A 185 18.18 -9.09 11.13
CA VAL A 185 16.98 -8.58 11.82
C VAL A 185 17.35 -7.81 13.09
N GLU A 186 18.38 -8.29 13.84
CA GLU A 186 18.87 -7.62 15.03
C GLU A 186 19.38 -6.21 14.73
N THR A 187 20.00 -6.02 13.56
CA THR A 187 20.47 -4.71 13.12
C THR A 187 19.30 -3.74 12.89
N ALA A 188 18.22 -4.22 12.26
CA ALA A 188 17.01 -3.43 12.06
C ALA A 188 16.36 -3.05 13.40
N LEU A 189 16.12 -4.02 14.28
CA LEU A 189 15.51 -3.80 15.59
C LEU A 189 16.36 -2.91 16.50
N GLN A 190 17.69 -3.05 16.48
CA GLN A 190 18.58 -2.14 17.22
C GLN A 190 18.55 -0.72 16.67
N GLN A 191 18.48 -0.58 15.35
CA GLN A 191 18.34 0.73 14.73
C GLN A 191 17.04 1.41 15.16
N ILE A 192 15.91 0.69 15.16
CA ILE A 192 14.65 1.19 15.66
C ILE A 192 14.76 1.64 17.13
N LYS A 193 15.36 0.83 17.99
CA LYS A 193 15.54 1.14 19.43
C LYS A 193 16.48 2.33 19.68
N ASN A 194 17.51 2.50 18.85
CA ASN A 194 18.50 3.57 18.99
C ASN A 194 18.03 4.89 18.37
N LYS A 195 17.11 4.86 17.44
CA LYS A 195 16.45 6.04 16.90
C LYS A 195 15.34 6.42 17.85
N GLN A 196 15.53 7.48 18.64
CA GLN A 196 14.42 8.04 19.42
C GLN A 196 13.28 8.38 18.47
N TYR A 197 12.12 7.73 18.65
CA TYR A 197 10.98 7.93 17.80
C TYR A 197 10.54 9.40 17.77
N PRO A 198 10.07 9.88 16.63
CA PRO A 198 9.85 11.29 16.42
C PRO A 198 8.71 11.84 17.27
N ASP A 199 8.80 13.13 17.51
CA ASP A 199 7.77 13.93 18.15
C ASP A 199 6.38 13.73 17.50
N SER A 200 6.34 13.40 16.20
CA SER A 200 5.10 13.09 15.47
C SER A 200 4.39 11.81 15.92
N ILE A 201 5.12 10.83 16.52
CA ILE A 201 4.50 9.64 17.15
C ILE A 201 4.42 9.81 18.67
N MET A 202 5.17 10.72 19.27
CA MET A 202 5.13 10.94 20.72
C MET A 202 3.77 11.41 21.22
N SER A 203 2.94 12.01 20.36
CA SER A 203 1.52 12.29 20.68
C SER A 203 0.63 11.04 20.67
N TYR A 204 1.12 9.91 20.11
CA TYR A 204 0.44 8.63 20.14
C TYR A 204 0.78 7.92 21.44
N THR A 205 -0.18 7.82 22.34
CA THR A 205 -0.01 7.22 23.68
C THR A 205 -0.38 5.73 23.74
N GLY A 206 -0.70 5.12 22.62
CA GLY A 206 -1.06 3.70 22.52
C GLY A 206 0.16 2.77 22.46
N ASN A 207 -0.10 1.48 22.31
CA ASN A 207 0.94 0.47 22.12
C ASN A 207 1.64 0.64 20.77
N ILE A 208 2.95 0.36 20.75
CA ILE A 208 3.78 0.42 19.53
C ILE A 208 4.42 -0.94 19.31
N LEU A 209 4.24 -1.51 18.12
CA LEU A 209 4.89 -2.73 17.67
C LEU A 209 6.05 -2.36 16.73
N LEU A 210 7.22 -2.94 16.99
CA LEU A 210 8.42 -2.76 16.17
C LEU A 210 8.59 -3.97 15.27
N VAL A 211 8.72 -3.73 13.97
CA VAL A 211 8.89 -4.75 12.95
C VAL A 211 10.19 -4.48 12.19
N GLY A 212 11.08 -5.47 12.12
CA GLY A 212 12.38 -5.37 11.45
C GLY A 212 12.66 -6.57 10.59
#